data_c852aaf5b3a8dbd0ed6b0defbf34ceb3
#
_entry.id   c852aaf5b3a8dbd0ed6b0defbf34ceb3
#
_cell.length_a   1.000
_cell.length_b   1.000
_cell.length_c   1.000
_cell.angle_alpha   90.00
_cell.angle_beta   90.00
_cell.angle_gamma   90.00
#
_symmetry.space_group_name_H-M   'P 1'
#
loop_
_entity.id
_entity.type
_entity.pdbx_description
1 polymer ?
#
loop_
_entity_poly.entity_id
_entity_poly.type
_entity_poly.pdbx_seq_one_letter_code
_entity_poly.pdbx_strand_id
1 'polypeptide(L)'
;MKPTSKFPESEFKPTPFLQAAFQMVSETLVATKALPPLLILAVDKEEHEKQPDDESDLKGLFITEFPGEMLNSGDGKDKLAEMLKDMLKTRPSKEAVFVTEIWTSKPDTPEDIMKLILERKIMPAQLPNKYKAEGIMLQYYDLSVTPAKNYFGKAIFSRDADGNVVLIEDPEYLDVGVQLTRTEGRFANLAS
;
A
#
# COMPACT_ATOMS: atom_id res chain seq x y z
N MET A 1 10.25 21.23 -16.66
CA MET A 1 8.96 21.52 -16.00
C MET A 1 8.53 20.24 -15.32
N LYS A 2 8.37 20.21 -14.00
CA LYS A 2 7.73 19.07 -13.31
C LYS A 2 6.28 19.02 -13.78
N PRO A 3 5.73 17.86 -14.16
CA PRO A 3 4.31 17.74 -14.44
C PRO A 3 3.56 18.12 -13.16
N THR A 4 2.69 19.11 -13.25
CA THR A 4 1.80 19.49 -12.16
C THR A 4 0.87 18.31 -11.90
N SER A 5 1.00 17.70 -10.71
CA SER A 5 0.03 16.71 -10.22
C SER A 5 -1.37 17.31 -10.37
N LYS A 6 -2.28 16.62 -11.08
CA LYS A 6 -3.68 17.05 -11.25
C LYS A 6 -4.53 16.84 -9.98
N PHE A 7 -3.93 16.31 -8.92
CA PHE A 7 -4.59 16.11 -7.63
C PHE A 7 -4.13 17.21 -6.68
N PRO A 8 -5.02 17.74 -5.84
CA PRO A 8 -4.61 18.66 -4.77
C PRO A 8 -3.54 17.94 -3.94
N GLU A 9 -2.41 18.60 -3.69
CA GLU A 9 -1.38 18.09 -2.80
C GLU A 9 -2.04 17.76 -1.46
N SER A 10 -1.93 16.52 -1.04
CA SER A 10 -2.40 16.11 0.28
C SER A 10 -1.57 16.84 1.33
N GLU A 11 -2.23 17.47 2.31
CA GLU A 11 -1.54 18.02 3.49
C GLU A 11 -0.98 16.90 4.41
N PHE A 12 -1.21 15.65 4.05
CA PHE A 12 -0.75 14.50 4.80
C PHE A 12 0.79 14.44 4.81
N LYS A 13 1.34 14.40 6.02
CA LYS A 13 2.76 14.16 6.25
C LYS A 13 2.94 12.73 6.75
N PRO A 14 3.75 11.89 6.06
CA PRO A 14 4.01 10.55 6.51
C PRO A 14 4.57 10.53 7.93
N THR A 15 4.02 9.67 8.78
CA THR A 15 4.51 9.47 10.14
C THR A 15 5.87 8.75 10.11
N PRO A 16 6.67 8.82 11.20
CA PRO A 16 7.91 8.04 11.30
C PRO A 16 7.70 6.53 11.08
N PHE A 17 6.57 5.98 11.57
CA PHE A 17 6.17 4.59 11.32
C PHE A 17 6.00 4.30 9.83
N LEU A 18 5.23 5.13 9.12
CA LEU A 18 4.98 4.93 7.70
C LEU A 18 6.24 5.09 6.86
N GLN A 19 7.14 6.00 7.24
CA GLN A 19 8.46 6.16 6.59
C GLN A 19 9.33 4.91 6.80
N ALA A 20 9.41 4.39 8.02
CA ALA A 20 10.16 3.18 8.34
C ALA A 20 9.58 1.95 7.62
N ALA A 21 8.25 1.81 7.57
CA ALA A 21 7.58 0.75 6.85
C ALA A 21 7.88 0.81 5.33
N PHE A 22 7.85 2.00 4.73
CA PHE A 22 8.18 2.16 3.32
C PHE A 22 9.65 1.84 3.01
N GLN A 23 10.57 2.28 3.88
CA GLN A 23 11.98 1.94 3.73
C GLN A 23 12.20 0.43 3.79
N MET A 24 11.67 -0.26 4.80
CA MET A 24 11.77 -1.72 4.96
C MET A 24 11.20 -2.46 3.73
N VAL A 25 10.03 -2.05 3.25
CA VAL A 25 9.38 -2.63 2.06
C VAL A 25 10.24 -2.43 0.82
N SER A 26 10.83 -1.25 0.65
CA SER A 26 11.71 -0.93 -0.47
C SER A 26 12.98 -1.77 -0.45
N GLU A 27 13.60 -1.94 0.71
CA GLU A 27 14.77 -2.80 0.90
C GLU A 27 14.42 -4.27 0.62
N THR A 28 13.27 -4.75 1.10
CA THR A 28 12.76 -6.10 0.82
C THR A 28 12.57 -6.31 -0.68
N LEU A 29 11.90 -5.38 -1.36
CA LEU A 29 11.65 -5.47 -2.80
C LEU A 29 12.96 -5.50 -3.61
N VAL A 30 13.95 -4.70 -3.24
CA VAL A 30 15.29 -4.72 -3.88
C VAL A 30 15.98 -6.06 -3.65
N ALA A 31 15.94 -6.59 -2.43
CA ALA A 31 16.64 -7.83 -2.07
C ALA A 31 16.00 -9.08 -2.68
N THR A 32 14.66 -9.15 -2.68
CA THR A 32 13.90 -10.35 -3.08
C THR A 32 13.35 -10.28 -4.51
N LYS A 33 13.38 -9.10 -5.13
CA LYS A 33 12.78 -8.79 -6.44
C LYS A 33 11.26 -8.96 -6.49
N ALA A 34 10.61 -9.23 -5.37
CA ALA A 34 9.16 -9.40 -5.25
C ALA A 34 8.70 -8.96 -3.86
N LEU A 35 7.51 -8.43 -3.78
CA LEU A 35 6.89 -8.01 -2.52
C LEU A 35 5.57 -8.76 -2.33
N PRO A 36 5.49 -9.71 -1.39
CA PRO A 36 4.22 -10.30 -1.03
C PRO A 36 3.30 -9.23 -0.40
N PRO A 37 2.00 -9.44 -0.38
CA PRO A 37 1.10 -8.60 0.41
C PRO A 37 1.49 -8.64 1.89
N LEU A 38 1.71 -7.48 2.50
CA LEU A 38 2.16 -7.33 3.89
C LEU A 38 1.18 -6.48 4.69
N LEU A 39 0.90 -6.87 5.92
CA LEU A 39 0.34 -5.99 6.94
C LEU A 39 1.42 -5.70 7.98
N ILE A 40 1.67 -4.42 8.24
CA ILE A 40 2.60 -3.93 9.24
C ILE A 40 1.80 -3.13 10.27
N LEU A 41 1.92 -3.47 11.54
CA LEU A 41 1.24 -2.80 12.65
C LEU A 41 2.26 -2.17 13.58
N ALA A 42 2.00 -0.93 14.03
CA ALA A 42 2.70 -0.33 15.14
C ALA A 42 2.06 -0.82 16.46
N VAL A 43 2.69 -1.80 17.11
CA VAL A 43 2.20 -2.36 18.37
C VAL A 43 2.82 -1.68 19.58
N ASP A 44 2.07 -1.57 20.68
CA ASP A 44 2.60 -1.01 21.93
C ASP A 44 3.68 -1.95 22.53
N LYS A 45 4.73 -1.35 23.09
CA LYS A 45 5.87 -2.07 23.67
C LYS A 45 5.47 -3.12 24.70
N GLU A 46 4.43 -2.86 25.49
CA GLU A 46 3.95 -3.77 26.53
C GLU A 46 3.32 -5.06 25.96
N GLU A 47 2.80 -5.01 24.73
CA GLU A 47 2.26 -6.20 24.06
C GLU A 47 3.34 -6.98 23.31
N HIS A 48 4.35 -6.31 22.80
CA HIS A 48 5.49 -6.95 22.14
C HIS A 48 6.29 -7.81 23.14
N GLU A 49 6.47 -7.36 24.38
CA GLU A 49 7.16 -8.11 25.42
C GLU A 49 6.45 -9.42 25.83
N LYS A 50 5.15 -9.58 25.47
CA LYS A 50 4.38 -10.81 25.71
C LYS A 50 4.55 -11.87 24.61
N GLN A 51 5.26 -11.57 23.52
CA GLN A 51 5.58 -12.51 22.44
C GLN A 51 7.11 -12.73 22.38
N PRO A 52 7.66 -13.70 23.12
CA PRO A 52 9.11 -13.85 23.31
C PRO A 52 9.89 -14.38 22.12
N ASP A 53 9.24 -14.79 21.03
CA ASP A 53 9.89 -15.52 19.92
C ASP A 53 10.23 -14.63 18.69
N ASP A 54 10.05 -13.32 18.78
CA ASP A 54 10.39 -12.44 17.67
C ASP A 54 11.80 -11.83 17.83
N GLU A 55 12.77 -12.43 17.15
CA GLU A 55 14.18 -11.98 17.13
C GLU A 55 14.39 -10.67 16.33
N SER A 56 13.31 -10.03 15.85
CA SER A 56 13.45 -8.79 15.08
C SER A 56 13.85 -7.62 15.96
N ASP A 57 14.93 -6.92 15.64
CA ASP A 57 15.37 -5.67 16.29
C ASP A 57 14.36 -4.50 16.14
N LEU A 58 13.26 -4.72 15.43
CA LEU A 58 12.19 -3.75 15.19
C LEU A 58 11.16 -3.79 16.33
N LYS A 59 11.60 -3.46 17.54
CA LYS A 59 10.73 -3.38 18.72
C LYS A 59 9.56 -2.44 18.44
N GLY A 60 8.34 -3.00 18.47
CA GLY A 60 7.09 -2.26 18.26
C GLY A 60 6.50 -2.40 16.87
N LEU A 61 7.01 -3.28 16.00
CA LEU A 61 6.38 -3.63 14.73
C LEU A 61 5.94 -5.10 14.72
N PHE A 62 4.72 -5.33 14.27
CA PHE A 62 4.22 -6.66 13.94
C PHE A 62 4.02 -6.73 12.43
N ILE A 63 4.61 -7.75 11.79
CA ILE A 63 4.59 -7.92 10.33
C ILE A 63 3.95 -9.27 10.01
N THR A 64 2.99 -9.26 9.10
CA THR A 64 2.36 -10.47 8.59
C THR A 64 2.41 -10.47 7.06
N GLU A 65 2.93 -11.54 6.49
CA GLU A 65 2.87 -11.80 5.05
C GLU A 65 1.64 -12.61 4.69
N PHE A 66 1.07 -12.32 3.52
CA PHE A 66 -0.06 -13.07 2.97
C PHE A 66 0.35 -13.72 1.64
N PRO A 67 -0.23 -14.89 1.31
CA PRO A 67 0.00 -15.52 0.02
C PRO A 67 -0.40 -14.60 -1.14
N GLY A 68 0.51 -14.36 -2.08
CA GLY A 68 0.28 -13.46 -3.22
C GLY A 68 -0.86 -13.92 -4.12
N GLU A 69 -1.14 -15.23 -4.18
CA GLU A 69 -2.25 -15.82 -4.92
C GLU A 69 -3.63 -15.32 -4.44
N MET A 70 -3.75 -14.85 -3.19
CA MET A 70 -5.01 -14.25 -2.70
C MET A 70 -5.40 -13.01 -3.48
N LEU A 71 -4.46 -12.34 -4.13
CA LEU A 71 -4.73 -11.17 -4.98
C LEU A 71 -5.19 -11.54 -6.40
N ASN A 72 -5.12 -12.82 -6.81
CA ASN A 72 -5.40 -13.25 -8.17
C ASN A 72 -6.88 -13.49 -8.45
N SER A 73 -7.72 -13.62 -7.43
CA SER A 73 -9.17 -13.88 -7.58
C SER A 73 -10.01 -12.91 -6.73
N GLY A 74 -11.29 -12.81 -7.09
CA GLY A 74 -12.28 -12.06 -6.30
C GLY A 74 -12.40 -12.60 -4.89
N ASP A 75 -12.62 -13.90 -4.77
CA ASP A 75 -12.81 -14.58 -3.48
C ASP A 75 -11.55 -14.51 -2.61
N GLY A 76 -10.35 -14.60 -3.21
CA GLY A 76 -9.09 -14.45 -2.49
C GLY A 76 -8.94 -13.06 -1.89
N LYS A 77 -9.27 -12.01 -2.66
CA LYS A 77 -9.24 -10.62 -2.19
C LYS A 77 -10.26 -10.36 -1.08
N ASP A 78 -11.45 -10.97 -1.17
CA ASP A 78 -12.47 -10.84 -0.13
C ASP A 78 -12.01 -11.51 1.18
N LYS A 79 -11.45 -12.72 1.12
CA LYS A 79 -10.84 -13.39 2.27
C LYS A 79 -9.69 -12.58 2.88
N LEU A 80 -8.81 -12.03 2.04
CA LEU A 80 -7.71 -11.20 2.51
C LEU A 80 -8.24 -9.95 3.23
N ALA A 81 -9.27 -9.29 2.68
CA ALA A 81 -9.89 -8.13 3.33
C ALA A 81 -10.50 -8.48 4.69
N GLU A 82 -11.18 -9.64 4.82
CA GLU A 82 -11.72 -10.13 6.09
C GLU A 82 -10.60 -10.40 7.11
N MET A 83 -9.52 -11.08 6.68
CA MET A 83 -8.36 -11.34 7.56
C MET A 83 -7.71 -10.05 8.06
N LEU A 84 -7.48 -9.07 7.16
CA LEU A 84 -6.93 -7.77 7.52
C LEU A 84 -7.83 -7.04 8.52
N LYS A 85 -9.15 -7.06 8.29
CA LYS A 85 -10.14 -6.44 9.18
C LYS A 85 -10.14 -7.07 10.57
N ASP A 86 -10.06 -8.39 10.64
CA ASP A 86 -9.98 -9.13 11.91
C ASP A 86 -8.69 -8.80 12.66
N MET A 87 -7.56 -8.77 11.97
CA MET A 87 -6.26 -8.42 12.56
C MET A 87 -6.24 -6.99 13.11
N LEU A 88 -6.81 -6.02 12.39
CA LEU A 88 -6.92 -4.63 12.85
C LEU A 88 -7.83 -4.49 14.07
N LYS A 89 -8.83 -5.37 14.24
CA LYS A 89 -9.72 -5.39 15.41
C LYS A 89 -9.13 -6.08 16.61
N THR A 90 -8.38 -7.16 16.38
CA THR A 90 -7.90 -8.04 17.46
C THR A 90 -6.53 -7.65 18.00
N ARG A 91 -5.77 -6.84 17.26
CA ARG A 91 -4.43 -6.37 17.67
C ARG A 91 -4.46 -4.88 17.96
N PRO A 92 -4.32 -4.47 19.24
CA PRO A 92 -4.22 -3.06 19.60
C PRO A 92 -3.01 -2.43 18.93
N SER A 93 -3.28 -1.48 18.04
CA SER A 93 -2.25 -0.74 17.31
C SER A 93 -2.73 0.68 17.08
N LYS A 94 -1.80 1.62 17.03
CA LYS A 94 -2.10 3.04 16.74
C LYS A 94 -2.04 3.37 15.26
N GLU A 95 -1.23 2.61 14.54
CA GLU A 95 -1.01 2.79 13.12
C GLU A 95 -0.88 1.42 12.45
N ALA A 96 -1.38 1.33 11.22
CA ALA A 96 -1.24 0.15 10.39
C ALA A 96 -0.99 0.54 8.94
N VAL A 97 -0.24 -0.28 8.20
CA VAL A 97 -0.12 -0.15 6.76
C VAL A 97 -0.21 -1.51 6.09
N PHE A 98 -1.12 -1.62 5.12
CA PHE A 98 -1.18 -2.75 4.20
C PHE A 98 -0.43 -2.38 2.92
N VAL A 99 0.48 -3.26 2.50
CA VAL A 99 1.38 -3.01 1.37
C VAL A 99 1.30 -4.16 0.37
N THR A 100 1.33 -3.83 -0.91
CA THR A 100 1.42 -4.83 -1.99
C THR A 100 1.97 -4.22 -3.28
N GLU A 101 2.51 -5.07 -4.17
CA GLU A 101 2.80 -4.67 -5.54
C GLU A 101 1.51 -4.47 -6.33
N ILE A 102 1.54 -3.48 -7.21
CA ILE A 102 0.44 -3.18 -8.13
C ILE A 102 0.95 -2.84 -9.53
N TRP A 103 0.09 -3.05 -10.51
CA TRP A 103 0.20 -2.35 -11.79
C TRP A 103 -0.50 -1.00 -11.71
N THR A 104 0.12 0.04 -12.22
CA THR A 104 -0.44 1.39 -12.27
C THR A 104 -0.18 2.04 -13.63
N SER A 105 -0.80 3.19 -13.88
CA SER A 105 -0.52 4.01 -15.04
C SER A 105 0.67 4.93 -14.77
N LYS A 106 1.47 5.20 -15.82
CA LYS A 106 2.52 6.21 -15.78
C LYS A 106 1.94 7.63 -15.76
N PRO A 107 2.68 8.62 -15.24
CA PRO A 107 2.21 10.03 -15.19
C PRO A 107 1.87 10.63 -16.56
N ASP A 108 2.54 10.18 -17.62
CA ASP A 108 2.36 10.63 -19.01
C ASP A 108 1.25 9.88 -19.77
N THR A 109 0.48 9.05 -19.08
CA THR A 109 -0.66 8.34 -19.69
C THR A 109 -1.71 9.33 -20.19
N PRO A 110 -2.14 9.23 -21.48
CA PRO A 110 -3.13 10.12 -22.06
C PRO A 110 -4.46 10.18 -21.30
N GLU A 111 -5.12 11.34 -21.32
CA GLU A 111 -6.35 11.57 -20.53
C GLU A 111 -7.51 10.64 -20.92
N ASP A 112 -7.65 10.30 -22.18
CA ASP A 112 -8.67 9.36 -22.68
C ASP A 112 -8.46 7.96 -22.10
N ILE A 113 -7.21 7.51 -22.02
CA ILE A 113 -6.85 6.23 -21.38
C ILE A 113 -7.07 6.31 -19.87
N MET A 114 -6.65 7.40 -19.21
CA MET A 114 -6.91 7.61 -17.79
C MET A 114 -8.42 7.59 -17.49
N LYS A 115 -9.24 8.18 -18.34
CA LYS A 115 -10.69 8.13 -18.21
C LYS A 115 -11.22 6.69 -18.23
N LEU A 116 -10.72 5.84 -19.14
CA LEU A 116 -11.12 4.42 -19.20
C LEU A 116 -10.74 3.65 -17.93
N ILE A 117 -9.58 3.97 -17.32
CA ILE A 117 -9.17 3.38 -16.04
C ILE A 117 -10.13 3.82 -14.93
N LEU A 118 -10.40 5.13 -14.82
CA LEU A 118 -11.30 5.68 -13.80
C LEU A 118 -12.73 5.16 -13.94
N GLU A 119 -13.21 4.94 -15.16
CA GLU A 119 -14.50 4.32 -15.44
C GLU A 119 -14.49 2.79 -15.28
N ARG A 120 -13.36 2.21 -14.85
CA ARG A 120 -13.15 0.75 -14.69
C ARG A 120 -13.38 -0.06 -15.96
N LYS A 121 -13.26 0.54 -17.13
CA LYS A 121 -13.38 -0.14 -18.43
C LYS A 121 -12.14 -0.94 -18.81
N ILE A 122 -10.97 -0.49 -18.31
CA ILE A 122 -9.70 -1.21 -18.41
C ILE A 122 -8.96 -1.19 -17.08
N MET A 123 -8.21 -2.25 -16.79
CA MET A 123 -7.36 -2.31 -15.62
C MET A 123 -5.95 -1.85 -15.97
N PRO A 124 -5.20 -1.24 -15.02
CA PRO A 124 -3.80 -0.82 -15.27
C PRO A 124 -2.91 -1.95 -15.80
N ALA A 125 -3.12 -3.20 -15.36
CA ALA A 125 -2.39 -4.36 -15.85
C ALA A 125 -2.60 -4.64 -17.37
N GLN A 126 -3.70 -4.17 -17.94
CA GLN A 126 -4.05 -4.34 -19.35
C GLN A 126 -3.50 -3.22 -20.25
N LEU A 127 -2.90 -2.20 -19.66
CA LEU A 127 -2.30 -1.10 -20.41
C LEU A 127 -1.13 -1.58 -21.29
N PRO A 128 -0.91 -0.94 -22.44
CA PRO A 128 0.35 -1.08 -23.18
C PRO A 128 1.55 -0.75 -22.27
N ASN A 129 2.68 -1.44 -22.46
CA ASN A 129 3.87 -1.27 -21.60
C ASN A 129 4.39 0.19 -21.54
N LYS A 130 4.18 0.98 -22.59
CA LYS A 130 4.54 2.39 -22.60
C LYS A 130 3.78 3.23 -21.57
N TYR A 131 2.57 2.83 -21.17
CA TYR A 131 1.71 3.52 -20.20
C TYR A 131 1.58 2.78 -18.88
N LYS A 132 2.11 1.55 -18.79
CA LYS A 132 2.05 0.71 -17.61
C LYS A 132 3.31 0.86 -16.77
N ALA A 133 3.17 0.95 -15.47
CA ALA A 133 4.25 0.94 -14.50
C ALA A 133 3.99 -0.08 -13.39
N GLU A 134 5.06 -0.60 -12.82
CA GLU A 134 5.01 -1.32 -11.56
C GLU A 134 5.02 -0.31 -10.41
N GLY A 135 4.36 -0.63 -9.32
CA GLY A 135 4.32 0.24 -8.16
C GLY A 135 4.10 -0.52 -6.87
N ILE A 136 4.38 0.16 -5.77
CA ILE A 136 4.03 -0.24 -4.42
C ILE A 136 2.78 0.53 -4.02
N MET A 137 1.75 -0.17 -3.58
CA MET A 137 0.58 0.41 -2.94
C MET A 137 0.77 0.37 -1.43
N LEU A 138 0.48 1.48 -0.78
CA LEU A 138 0.49 1.64 0.68
C LEU A 138 -0.91 2.08 1.11
N GLN A 139 -1.64 1.23 1.82
CA GLN A 139 -2.90 1.60 2.45
C GLN A 139 -2.63 1.81 3.93
N TYR A 140 -2.47 3.07 4.33
CA TYR A 140 -2.17 3.46 5.71
C TYR A 140 -3.44 3.78 6.48
N TYR A 141 -3.48 3.35 7.73
CA TYR A 141 -4.56 3.57 8.69
C TYR A 141 -4.02 4.24 9.95
N ASP A 142 -4.52 5.43 10.26
CA ASP A 142 -4.38 6.07 11.56
C ASP A 142 -5.51 5.57 12.47
N LEU A 143 -5.18 4.63 13.34
CA LEU A 143 -6.09 4.00 14.28
C LEU A 143 -6.15 4.73 15.63
N SER A 144 -5.36 5.78 15.81
CA SER A 144 -5.33 6.58 17.04
C SER A 144 -6.53 7.52 17.18
N VAL A 145 -7.30 7.71 16.10
CA VAL A 145 -8.48 8.58 16.02
C VAL A 145 -9.74 7.79 15.71
N THR A 146 -10.90 8.29 16.13
CA THR A 146 -12.20 7.67 15.87
C THR A 146 -13.12 8.67 15.14
N PRO A 147 -13.62 8.34 13.94
CA PRO A 147 -13.31 7.14 13.14
C PRO A 147 -11.85 7.14 12.64
N ALA A 148 -11.30 5.96 12.40
CA ALA A 148 -9.96 5.81 11.86
C ALA A 148 -9.80 6.53 10.52
N LYS A 149 -8.65 7.19 10.32
CA LYS A 149 -8.35 7.86 9.05
C LYS A 149 -7.55 6.94 8.14
N ASN A 150 -7.87 7.01 6.87
CA ASN A 150 -7.23 6.20 5.82
C ASN A 150 -6.53 7.10 4.82
N TYR A 151 -5.32 6.69 4.43
CA TYR A 151 -4.54 7.34 3.39
C TYR A 151 -4.03 6.30 2.40
N PHE A 152 -4.09 6.64 1.13
CA PHE A 152 -3.57 5.80 0.07
C PHE A 152 -2.23 6.37 -0.40
N GLY A 153 -1.20 5.54 -0.40
CA GLY A 153 0.11 5.86 -0.94
C GLY A 153 0.43 5.02 -2.16
N LYS A 154 1.15 5.60 -3.10
CA LYS A 154 1.65 4.91 -4.29
C LYS A 154 3.07 5.37 -4.57
N ALA A 155 4.00 4.43 -4.71
CA ALA A 155 5.34 4.63 -5.21
C ALA A 155 5.54 3.85 -6.50
N ILE A 156 6.13 4.45 -7.52
CA ILE A 156 6.48 3.77 -8.76
C ILE A 156 7.90 3.23 -8.63
N PHE A 157 8.16 2.05 -9.19
CA PHE A 157 9.50 1.50 -9.30
C PHE A 157 9.79 0.98 -10.71
N SER A 158 11.06 0.80 -11.01
CA SER A 158 11.53 0.28 -12.30
C SER A 158 12.51 -0.88 -12.10
N ARG A 159 12.55 -1.76 -13.11
CA ARG A 159 13.47 -2.88 -13.16
C ARG A 159 14.42 -2.74 -14.35
N ASP A 160 15.64 -3.27 -14.20
CA ASP A 160 16.56 -3.46 -15.31
C ASP A 160 16.19 -4.69 -16.17
N ALA A 161 17.00 -4.97 -17.19
CA ALA A 161 16.80 -6.12 -18.08
C ALA A 161 16.88 -7.49 -17.37
N ASP A 162 17.57 -7.54 -16.25
CA ASP A 162 17.76 -8.77 -15.42
C ASP A 162 16.67 -8.89 -14.34
N GLY A 163 15.71 -7.96 -14.31
CA GLY A 163 14.61 -7.93 -13.37
C GLY A 163 14.96 -7.39 -11.99
N ASN A 164 16.16 -6.79 -11.81
CA ASN A 164 16.53 -6.16 -10.56
C ASN A 164 15.81 -4.80 -10.42
N VAL A 165 15.36 -4.48 -9.22
CA VAL A 165 14.78 -3.17 -8.92
C VAL A 165 15.92 -2.14 -8.86
N VAL A 166 15.87 -1.12 -9.71
CA VAL A 166 16.94 -0.14 -9.87
C VAL A 166 16.55 1.27 -9.42
N LEU A 167 15.26 1.53 -9.31
CA LEU A 167 14.73 2.80 -8.86
C LEU A 167 13.40 2.58 -8.15
N ILE A 168 13.22 3.20 -7.00
CA ILE A 168 11.93 3.34 -6.32
C ILE A 168 11.74 4.84 -6.07
N GLU A 169 10.62 5.38 -6.55
CA GLU A 169 10.26 6.79 -6.34
C GLU A 169 9.70 6.98 -4.92
N ASP A 170 9.77 8.22 -4.41
CA ASP A 170 9.09 8.57 -3.16
C ASP A 170 7.58 8.39 -3.31
N PRO A 171 6.88 7.90 -2.26
CA PRO A 171 5.46 7.66 -2.34
C PRO A 171 4.65 8.97 -2.39
N GLU A 172 3.70 9.03 -3.30
CA GLU A 172 2.65 10.04 -3.32
C GLU A 172 1.47 9.57 -2.47
N TYR A 173 1.00 10.42 -1.55
CA TYR A 173 -0.14 10.10 -0.66
C TYR A 173 -1.39 10.90 -1.03
N LEU A 174 -2.53 10.23 -0.94
CA LEU A 174 -3.86 10.80 -1.14
C LEU A 174 -4.71 10.55 0.11
N ASP A 175 -5.44 11.58 0.55
CA ASP A 175 -6.45 11.41 1.59
C ASP A 175 -7.65 10.65 1.01
N VAL A 176 -7.88 9.46 1.55
CA VAL A 176 -8.96 8.57 1.12
C VAL A 176 -10.33 9.11 1.51
N GLY A 177 -10.44 9.83 2.62
CA GLY A 177 -11.69 10.44 3.09
C GLY A 177 -12.28 11.47 2.13
N VAL A 178 -11.45 12.12 1.31
CA VAL A 178 -11.89 13.18 0.38
C VAL A 178 -12.20 12.64 -1.01
N GLN A 179 -11.62 11.51 -1.43
CA GLN A 179 -11.70 11.06 -2.82
C GLN A 179 -12.30 9.66 -3.04
N LEU A 180 -12.42 8.83 -2.01
CA LEU A 180 -12.89 7.45 -2.14
C LEU A 180 -14.41 7.25 -2.14
N THR A 181 -15.21 8.29 -2.16
CA THR A 181 -16.63 8.14 -2.59
C THR A 181 -16.76 7.53 -4.01
N ARG A 182 -15.64 7.37 -4.73
CA ARG A 182 -15.57 6.74 -6.06
C ARG A 182 -14.64 5.52 -6.17
N THR A 183 -13.83 5.22 -5.16
CA THR A 183 -12.97 4.04 -5.12
C THR A 183 -13.44 3.10 -4.01
N GLU A 184 -14.56 2.43 -4.22
CA GLU A 184 -14.99 1.27 -3.44
C GLU A 184 -14.01 0.11 -3.69
N GLY A 185 -12.80 0.23 -3.15
CA GLY A 185 -11.84 -0.86 -3.12
C GLY A 185 -12.09 -1.75 -1.92
N ARG A 186 -11.97 -3.07 -2.06
CA ARG A 186 -12.11 -4.04 -0.96
C ARG A 186 -11.27 -3.73 0.26
N PHE A 187 -10.17 -2.98 0.08
CA PHE A 187 -9.24 -2.59 1.13
C PHE A 187 -9.47 -1.17 1.66
N ALA A 188 -10.45 -0.43 1.14
CA ALA A 188 -10.64 0.98 1.48
C ALA A 188 -11.19 1.22 2.89
N ASN A 189 -11.96 0.29 3.45
CA ASN A 189 -12.72 0.43 4.71
C ASN A 189 -12.40 -0.68 5.73
N LEU A 190 -11.14 -1.09 5.83
CA LEU A 190 -10.76 -2.18 6.73
C LEU A 190 -10.84 -1.79 8.21
N ALA A 191 -10.69 -0.49 8.52
CA ALA A 191 -10.66 0.04 9.89
C ALA A 191 -12.01 0.66 10.34
N SER A 192 -13.08 0.47 9.57
CA SER A 192 -14.43 0.95 9.92
C SER A 192 -15.22 -0.05 10.75
#